data_363bea942a49a78b8e9cb61230856434
#
_entry.id   363bea942a49a78b8e9cb61230856434
#
_cell.length_a   1.000
_cell.length_b   1.000
_cell.length_c   1.000
_cell.angle_alpha   90.00
_cell.angle_beta   90.00
_cell.angle_gamma   90.00
#
_symmetry.space_group_name_H-M   'P 1'
#
loop_
_entity.id
_entity.type
_entity.pdbx_description
1 polymer ?
#
loop_
_entity_poly.entity_id
_entity_poly.type
_entity_poly.pdbx_seq_one_letter_code
_entity_poly.pdbx_strand_id
1 'polypeptide(L)'
;MQLVQELPEIFESFAEQRKKSFLMVKEWKDQGKPIVGSYCTYFPKEIAMAAGAASVSLCSTSDETIAEAEKDLPKNLCPLIKSSYGFAKTDKCPFFYFSDVVVGESTCDGKKKMYELMSEFKDVFFLRLPHEQTEAAVQLYRNEIIRLKDYLSEKFQVEITDEMVREATRVNNRANQALKDFYGLMKYDPTPISGYDVFKVLYGSTFKFDRAALAEEVIALKQKTEEEYKAGKHFEKRPRILITGCPIGGATEKVIRAVEENGGVVVGYENCTGEKAIGIQVDENAEDIYEAISRRYLAIGCSVMTPNHNRFKSLDEMITEYHADGVLDMTLQACHTYAIETNKIRRFVNEEKGIPYLNVGTDYSQSDVGQLNTRVAAFIEML
;
A
#
# COMPACT_ATOMS: atom_id res chain seq x y z
N MET A 1 2.63 -12.37 21.81
CA MET A 1 1.83 -13.52 21.32
C MET A 1 0.50 -13.70 22.04
N GLN A 2 0.41 -13.48 23.36
CA GLN A 2 -0.88 -13.58 24.09
C GLN A 2 -1.92 -12.52 23.66
N LEU A 3 -1.49 -11.34 23.28
CA LEU A 3 -2.38 -10.21 22.92
C LEU A 3 -3.14 -10.39 21.61
N VAL A 4 -2.60 -11.16 20.66
CA VAL A 4 -3.31 -11.46 19.39
C VAL A 4 -4.54 -12.35 19.63
N GLN A 5 -4.60 -13.11 20.71
CA GLN A 5 -5.73 -13.97 21.09
C GLN A 5 -6.90 -13.19 21.72
N GLU A 6 -6.65 -11.97 22.18
CA GLU A 6 -7.67 -11.12 22.83
C GLU A 6 -8.30 -10.09 21.90
N LEU A 7 -7.82 -10.03 20.63
CA LEU A 7 -8.38 -9.11 19.65
C LEU A 7 -9.77 -9.54 19.18
N PRO A 8 -10.65 -8.57 18.88
CA PRO A 8 -11.98 -8.88 18.36
C PRO A 8 -11.94 -9.81 17.13
N GLU A 9 -12.87 -10.75 17.01
CA GLU A 9 -13.00 -11.68 15.88
C GLU A 9 -12.97 -11.00 14.50
N ILE A 10 -13.34 -9.74 14.45
CA ILE A 10 -13.37 -8.91 13.25
C ILE A 10 -11.98 -8.69 12.64
N PHE A 11 -10.88 -8.71 13.43
CA PHE A 11 -9.52 -8.65 12.92
C PHE A 11 -9.13 -9.92 12.16
N GLU A 12 -9.60 -11.07 12.62
CA GLU A 12 -9.39 -12.35 11.93
C GLU A 12 -10.06 -12.33 10.55
N SER A 13 -11.21 -11.67 10.42
CA SER A 13 -11.90 -11.55 9.12
C SER A 13 -11.05 -10.82 8.07
N PHE A 14 -10.27 -9.81 8.44
CA PHE A 14 -9.36 -9.12 7.52
C PHE A 14 -8.13 -9.96 7.17
N ALA A 15 -7.57 -10.70 8.10
CA ALA A 15 -6.47 -11.64 7.84
C ALA A 15 -6.91 -12.77 6.90
N GLU A 16 -8.13 -13.26 7.05
CA GLU A 16 -8.73 -14.28 6.20
C GLU A 16 -9.19 -13.75 4.84
N GLN A 17 -9.45 -12.44 4.70
CA GLN A 17 -9.94 -11.83 3.47
C GLN A 17 -9.09 -12.20 2.24
N ARG A 18 -7.77 -12.36 2.42
CA ARG A 18 -6.90 -12.78 1.33
C ARG A 18 -7.29 -14.15 0.76
N LYS A 19 -7.68 -15.11 1.59
CA LYS A 19 -8.16 -16.43 1.16
C LYS A 19 -9.57 -16.36 0.58
N LYS A 20 -10.45 -15.60 1.23
CA LYS A 20 -11.84 -15.40 0.79
C LYS A 20 -11.92 -14.55 -0.49
N SER A 21 -11.01 -13.61 -0.68
CA SER A 21 -10.95 -12.75 -1.88
C SER A 21 -10.76 -13.55 -3.16
N PHE A 22 -10.10 -14.70 -3.11
CA PHE A 22 -10.01 -15.59 -4.28
C PHE A 22 -11.39 -16.11 -4.70
N LEU A 23 -12.18 -16.61 -3.76
CA LEU A 23 -13.54 -17.07 -4.06
C LEU A 23 -14.40 -15.91 -4.52
N MET A 24 -14.28 -14.76 -3.92
CA MET A 24 -15.00 -13.53 -4.28
C MET A 24 -14.61 -13.04 -5.69
N VAL A 25 -13.34 -13.11 -6.08
CA VAL A 25 -12.89 -12.79 -7.45
C VAL A 25 -13.58 -13.69 -8.46
N LYS A 26 -13.60 -15.00 -8.18
CA LYS A 26 -14.29 -15.96 -9.05
C LYS A 26 -15.79 -15.68 -9.13
N GLU A 27 -16.43 -15.48 -7.99
CA GLU A 27 -17.85 -15.18 -7.90
C GLU A 27 -18.22 -13.87 -8.64
N TRP A 28 -17.36 -12.86 -8.55
CA TRP A 28 -17.48 -11.61 -9.29
C TRP A 28 -17.43 -11.83 -10.80
N LYS A 29 -16.51 -12.68 -11.26
CA LYS A 29 -16.38 -13.04 -12.68
C LYS A 29 -17.55 -13.89 -13.17
N ASP A 30 -18.03 -14.79 -12.36
CA ASP A 30 -19.20 -15.64 -12.68
C ASP A 30 -20.48 -14.77 -12.86
N GLN A 31 -20.53 -13.57 -12.25
CA GLN A 31 -21.58 -12.55 -12.47
C GLN A 31 -21.33 -11.69 -13.72
N GLY A 32 -20.30 -11.94 -14.51
CA GLY A 32 -19.96 -11.17 -15.70
C GLY A 32 -19.35 -9.78 -15.41
N LYS A 33 -18.96 -9.49 -14.16
CA LYS A 33 -18.40 -8.19 -13.77
C LYS A 33 -16.92 -8.09 -14.10
N PRO A 34 -16.45 -6.92 -14.59
CA PRO A 34 -15.04 -6.74 -14.94
C PRO A 34 -14.13 -6.59 -13.72
N ILE A 35 -12.84 -6.91 -13.92
CA ILE A 35 -11.78 -6.79 -12.93
C ILE A 35 -10.58 -6.08 -13.56
N VAL A 36 -10.10 -5.03 -12.90
CA VAL A 36 -8.88 -4.31 -13.25
C VAL A 36 -7.80 -4.64 -12.22
N GLY A 37 -6.72 -5.27 -12.68
CA GLY A 37 -5.54 -5.50 -11.86
C GLY A 37 -4.56 -4.33 -11.91
N SER A 38 -3.96 -3.97 -10.76
CA SER A 38 -2.97 -2.88 -10.68
C SER A 38 -1.81 -3.23 -9.76
N TYR A 39 -0.66 -2.57 -9.96
CA TYR A 39 0.57 -2.85 -9.21
C TYR A 39 1.02 -1.70 -8.31
N CYS A 40 0.36 -0.56 -8.37
CA CYS A 40 0.84 0.60 -7.63
C CYS A 40 -0.27 1.44 -7.00
N THR A 41 0.07 2.14 -5.93
CA THR A 41 -0.79 3.11 -5.26
C THR A 41 -1.14 4.32 -6.14
N TYR A 42 -0.42 4.53 -7.24
CA TYR A 42 -0.74 5.57 -8.23
C TYR A 42 -1.92 5.23 -9.13
N PHE A 43 -2.44 4.02 -9.09
CA PHE A 43 -3.61 3.65 -9.89
C PHE A 43 -4.88 4.37 -9.40
N PRO A 44 -5.55 5.16 -10.26
CA PRO A 44 -6.78 5.87 -9.90
C PRO A 44 -7.97 4.90 -9.86
N LYS A 45 -8.21 4.31 -8.70
CA LYS A 45 -9.25 3.29 -8.46
C LYS A 45 -10.65 3.79 -8.82
N GLU A 46 -10.88 5.07 -8.67
CA GLU A 46 -12.13 5.77 -8.97
C GLU A 46 -12.57 5.51 -10.42
N ILE A 47 -11.62 5.45 -11.35
CA ILE A 47 -11.91 5.20 -12.77
C ILE A 47 -12.38 3.77 -13.02
N ALA A 48 -11.75 2.78 -12.39
CA ALA A 48 -12.20 1.39 -12.46
C ALA A 48 -13.58 1.21 -11.80
N MET A 49 -13.79 1.82 -10.63
CA MET A 49 -15.07 1.79 -9.91
C MET A 49 -16.19 2.44 -10.73
N ALA A 50 -15.93 3.57 -11.40
CA ALA A 50 -16.88 4.23 -12.29
C ALA A 50 -17.24 3.36 -13.50
N ALA A 51 -16.33 2.48 -13.96
CA ALA A 51 -16.58 1.49 -14.99
C ALA A 51 -17.36 0.25 -14.47
N GLY A 52 -17.75 0.20 -13.21
CA GLY A 52 -18.35 -0.97 -12.57
C GLY A 52 -17.38 -2.12 -12.36
N ALA A 53 -16.06 -1.86 -12.48
CA ALA A 53 -15.03 -2.87 -12.32
C ALA A 53 -14.53 -2.95 -10.87
N ALA A 54 -14.23 -4.17 -10.41
CA ALA A 54 -13.42 -4.35 -9.22
C ALA A 54 -11.96 -4.00 -9.50
N SER A 55 -11.31 -3.34 -8.54
CA SER A 55 -9.87 -3.08 -8.56
C SER A 55 -9.16 -4.04 -7.60
N VAL A 56 -8.11 -4.70 -8.05
CA VAL A 56 -7.34 -5.64 -7.23
C VAL A 56 -5.84 -5.37 -7.32
N SER A 57 -5.16 -5.45 -6.16
CA SER A 57 -3.70 -5.36 -6.12
C SER A 57 -3.07 -6.67 -6.58
N LEU A 58 -2.11 -6.57 -7.50
CA LEU A 58 -1.38 -7.69 -8.09
C LEU A 58 0.06 -7.82 -7.55
N CYS A 59 0.47 -6.95 -6.63
CA CYS A 59 1.80 -7.04 -6.02
C CYS A 59 1.96 -8.37 -5.27
N SER A 60 2.75 -9.27 -5.82
CA SER A 60 3.10 -10.53 -5.16
C SER A 60 4.30 -10.34 -4.23
N THR A 61 4.25 -10.97 -3.07
CA THR A 61 5.18 -10.73 -1.95
C THR A 61 5.72 -12.05 -1.38
N SER A 62 6.00 -13.01 -2.27
CA SER A 62 6.56 -14.33 -1.95
C SER A 62 7.74 -14.62 -2.86
N ASP A 63 8.68 -15.41 -2.38
CA ASP A 63 9.83 -15.89 -3.15
C ASP A 63 9.51 -17.14 -4.01
N GLU A 64 8.32 -17.73 -3.87
CA GLU A 64 7.91 -18.98 -4.51
C GLU A 64 8.15 -19.04 -6.03
N THR A 65 7.96 -17.92 -6.72
CA THR A 65 8.03 -17.85 -8.19
C THR A 65 9.23 -17.08 -8.71
N ILE A 66 10.15 -16.65 -7.85
CA ILE A 66 11.33 -15.86 -8.24
C ILE A 66 12.22 -16.65 -9.19
N ALA A 67 12.42 -17.94 -8.95
CA ALA A 67 13.24 -18.80 -9.81
C ALA A 67 12.67 -18.89 -11.25
N GLU A 68 11.34 -18.89 -11.41
CA GLU A 68 10.70 -18.87 -12.73
C GLU A 68 10.85 -17.51 -13.40
N ALA A 69 10.74 -16.43 -12.64
CA ALA A 69 10.95 -15.08 -13.14
C ALA A 69 12.39 -14.85 -13.61
N GLU A 70 13.38 -15.43 -12.96
CA GLU A 70 14.80 -15.31 -13.30
C GLU A 70 15.21 -16.02 -14.61
N LYS A 71 14.30 -16.74 -15.25
CA LYS A 71 14.51 -17.23 -16.61
C LYS A 71 14.45 -16.11 -17.66
N ASP A 72 13.70 -15.04 -17.36
CA ASP A 72 13.51 -13.89 -18.26
C ASP A 72 14.09 -12.60 -17.67
N LEU A 73 14.18 -12.50 -16.33
CA LEU A 73 14.59 -11.30 -15.63
C LEU A 73 15.97 -11.48 -14.96
N PRO A 74 16.77 -10.41 -14.86
CA PRO A 74 18.08 -10.49 -14.22
C PRO A 74 17.96 -10.82 -12.72
N LYS A 75 18.92 -11.61 -12.19
CA LYS A 75 18.95 -12.01 -10.78
C LYS A 75 19.07 -10.83 -9.82
N ASN A 76 19.78 -9.78 -10.21
CA ASN A 76 19.99 -8.55 -9.43
C ASN A 76 18.86 -7.54 -9.56
N LEU A 77 17.64 -7.99 -9.88
CA LEU A 77 16.44 -7.16 -9.93
C LEU A 77 15.66 -7.23 -8.62
N CYS A 78 14.90 -6.19 -8.34
CA CYS A 78 14.03 -6.08 -7.15
C CYS A 78 13.13 -7.32 -6.98
N PRO A 79 13.08 -7.96 -5.78
CA PRO A 79 12.29 -9.15 -5.53
C PRO A 79 10.78 -8.92 -5.73
N LEU A 80 10.24 -7.71 -5.51
CA LEU A 80 8.85 -7.40 -5.80
C LEU A 80 8.53 -7.56 -7.30
N ILE A 81 9.43 -7.12 -8.17
CA ILE A 81 9.27 -7.23 -9.62
C ILE A 81 9.36 -8.71 -10.04
N LYS A 82 10.37 -9.42 -9.55
CA LYS A 82 10.55 -10.84 -9.88
C LYS A 82 9.38 -11.69 -9.38
N SER A 83 8.94 -11.48 -8.14
CA SER A 83 7.78 -12.17 -7.57
C SER A 83 6.51 -11.90 -8.40
N SER A 84 6.20 -10.63 -8.65
CA SER A 84 5.00 -10.23 -9.39
C SER A 84 4.98 -10.81 -10.81
N TYR A 85 6.11 -10.74 -11.52
CA TYR A 85 6.24 -11.32 -12.86
C TYR A 85 6.14 -12.85 -12.84
N GLY A 86 6.81 -13.51 -11.91
CA GLY A 86 6.80 -14.97 -11.79
C GLY A 86 5.40 -15.52 -11.48
N PHE A 87 4.66 -14.90 -10.58
CA PHE A 87 3.27 -15.27 -10.31
C PHE A 87 2.35 -15.05 -11.52
N ALA A 88 2.56 -13.97 -12.27
CA ALA A 88 1.82 -13.69 -13.49
C ALA A 88 2.12 -14.73 -14.58
N LYS A 89 3.40 -15.01 -14.84
CA LYS A 89 3.86 -15.95 -15.88
C LYS A 89 3.46 -17.41 -15.61
N THR A 90 3.31 -17.79 -14.34
CA THR A 90 2.99 -19.17 -13.95
C THR A 90 1.52 -19.41 -13.63
N ASP A 91 0.65 -18.41 -13.86
CA ASP A 91 -0.78 -18.44 -13.52
C ASP A 91 -1.07 -18.80 -12.04
N LYS A 92 -0.07 -18.64 -11.17
CA LYS A 92 -0.22 -18.91 -9.74
C LYS A 92 -0.92 -17.79 -8.96
N CYS A 93 -1.10 -16.61 -9.57
CA CYS A 93 -1.86 -15.51 -9.00
C CYS A 93 -3.30 -15.52 -9.55
N PRO A 94 -4.29 -15.94 -8.75
CA PRO A 94 -5.68 -15.95 -9.20
C PRO A 94 -6.19 -14.55 -9.57
N PHE A 95 -5.76 -13.53 -8.84
CA PHE A 95 -6.13 -12.15 -9.13
C PHE A 95 -5.61 -11.70 -10.49
N PHE A 96 -4.38 -12.06 -10.86
CA PHE A 96 -3.84 -11.81 -12.19
C PHE A 96 -4.62 -12.59 -13.26
N TYR A 97 -4.86 -13.87 -13.02
CA TYR A 97 -5.57 -14.74 -13.96
C TYR A 97 -6.95 -14.17 -14.31
N PHE A 98 -7.74 -13.77 -13.31
CA PHE A 98 -9.09 -13.27 -13.50
C PHE A 98 -9.20 -11.80 -13.92
N SER A 99 -8.10 -11.02 -13.87
CA SER A 99 -8.11 -9.64 -14.34
C SER A 99 -8.37 -9.57 -15.85
N ASP A 100 -9.31 -8.71 -16.27
CA ASP A 100 -9.63 -8.47 -17.69
C ASP A 100 -8.58 -7.58 -18.35
N VAL A 101 -7.96 -6.73 -17.56
CA VAL A 101 -6.86 -5.85 -17.94
C VAL A 101 -5.96 -5.61 -16.73
N VAL A 102 -4.68 -5.48 -17.00
CA VAL A 102 -3.68 -5.03 -16.03
C VAL A 102 -3.32 -3.59 -16.34
N VAL A 103 -3.41 -2.70 -15.34
CA VAL A 103 -2.87 -1.35 -15.45
C VAL A 103 -1.46 -1.33 -14.88
N GLY A 104 -0.50 -1.00 -15.71
CA GLY A 104 0.91 -0.90 -15.37
C GLY A 104 1.36 0.55 -15.26
N GLU A 105 1.53 1.04 -14.03
CA GLU A 105 1.96 2.40 -13.75
C GLU A 105 3.48 2.52 -13.95
N SER A 106 3.91 3.45 -14.81
CA SER A 106 5.32 3.63 -15.18
C SER A 106 6.17 4.24 -14.04
N THR A 107 6.25 3.55 -12.90
CA THR A 107 6.97 4.01 -11.71
C THR A 107 8.49 3.89 -11.86
N CYS A 108 9.09 2.74 -11.64
CA CYS A 108 10.53 2.53 -11.84
C CYS A 108 10.82 1.79 -13.16
N ASP A 109 12.07 1.84 -13.62
CA ASP A 109 12.47 1.22 -14.89
C ASP A 109 12.24 -0.30 -14.93
N GLY A 110 12.48 -0.97 -13.81
CA GLY A 110 12.23 -2.41 -13.71
C GLY A 110 10.76 -2.75 -13.87
N LYS A 111 9.83 -1.98 -13.27
CA LYS A 111 8.39 -2.18 -13.46
C LYS A 111 7.96 -1.89 -14.91
N LYS A 112 8.43 -0.80 -15.50
CA LYS A 112 8.11 -0.49 -16.91
C LYS A 112 8.46 -1.64 -17.84
N LYS A 113 9.65 -2.21 -17.69
CA LYS A 113 10.07 -3.34 -18.51
C LYS A 113 9.37 -4.65 -18.17
N MET A 114 9.01 -4.86 -16.90
CA MET A 114 8.16 -5.99 -16.52
C MET A 114 6.80 -5.94 -17.24
N TYR A 115 6.16 -4.78 -17.30
CA TYR A 115 4.87 -4.61 -17.98
C TYR A 115 4.97 -4.84 -19.48
N GLU A 116 6.07 -4.43 -20.12
CA GLU A 116 6.35 -4.69 -21.51
C GLU A 116 6.39 -6.21 -21.80
N LEU A 117 7.10 -6.98 -20.97
CA LEU A 117 7.11 -8.44 -21.05
C LEU A 117 5.73 -9.06 -20.74
N MET A 118 5.01 -8.53 -19.74
CA MET A 118 3.65 -9.00 -19.43
C MET A 118 2.69 -8.80 -20.60
N SER A 119 2.86 -7.76 -21.40
CA SER A 119 1.99 -7.48 -22.54
C SER A 119 2.03 -8.55 -23.62
N GLU A 120 3.01 -9.45 -23.58
CA GLU A 120 3.10 -10.61 -24.50
C GLU A 120 2.05 -11.69 -24.19
N PHE A 121 1.52 -11.74 -22.95
CA PHE A 121 0.55 -12.77 -22.53
C PHE A 121 -0.66 -12.24 -21.75
N LYS A 122 -0.72 -10.92 -21.52
CA LYS A 122 -1.85 -10.27 -20.83
C LYS A 122 -2.13 -8.91 -21.46
N ASP A 123 -3.39 -8.51 -21.47
CA ASP A 123 -3.75 -7.14 -21.87
C ASP A 123 -3.28 -6.17 -20.80
N VAL A 124 -2.33 -5.30 -21.17
CA VAL A 124 -1.69 -4.33 -20.26
C VAL A 124 -1.90 -2.93 -20.77
N PHE A 125 -2.59 -2.11 -19.96
CA PHE A 125 -2.68 -0.67 -20.20
C PHE A 125 -1.53 0.04 -19.48
N PHE A 126 -0.65 0.70 -20.24
CA PHE A 126 0.43 1.51 -19.69
C PHE A 126 -0.10 2.86 -19.25
N LEU A 127 -0.15 3.08 -17.93
CA LEU A 127 -0.46 4.37 -17.32
C LEU A 127 0.85 5.13 -17.08
N ARG A 128 1.04 6.21 -17.84
CA ARG A 128 2.26 7.02 -17.78
C ARG A 128 2.20 7.92 -16.55
N LEU A 129 3.13 7.72 -15.64
CA LEU A 129 3.25 8.54 -14.42
C LEU A 129 4.32 9.61 -14.64
N PRO A 130 4.01 10.90 -14.54
CA PRO A 130 5.02 11.95 -14.38
C PRO A 130 5.77 11.75 -13.06
N HIS A 131 7.11 11.84 -13.10
CA HIS A 131 7.94 11.62 -11.91
C HIS A 131 8.26 12.93 -11.17
N GLU A 132 7.35 13.88 -11.21
CA GLU A 132 7.45 15.20 -10.57
C GLU A 132 6.09 15.66 -10.07
N GLN A 133 6.12 16.67 -9.19
CA GLN A 133 4.96 17.20 -8.50
C GLN A 133 4.73 18.66 -8.88
N THR A 134 4.72 18.93 -10.21
CA THR A 134 4.52 20.26 -10.79
C THR A 134 3.12 20.40 -11.41
N GLU A 135 2.68 21.64 -11.67
CA GLU A 135 1.40 21.87 -12.38
C GLU A 135 1.39 21.24 -13.77
N ALA A 136 2.51 21.26 -14.48
CA ALA A 136 2.64 20.59 -15.77
C ALA A 136 2.45 19.06 -15.63
N ALA A 137 3.01 18.45 -14.58
CA ALA A 137 2.82 17.04 -14.29
C ALA A 137 1.36 16.72 -13.95
N VAL A 138 0.66 17.60 -13.22
CA VAL A 138 -0.77 17.45 -12.94
C VAL A 138 -1.58 17.36 -14.24
N GLN A 139 -1.34 18.24 -15.20
CA GLN A 139 -2.04 18.23 -16.49
C GLN A 139 -1.69 17.00 -17.33
N LEU A 140 -0.43 16.58 -17.33
CA LEU A 140 -0.02 15.34 -18.01
C LEU A 140 -0.72 14.11 -17.43
N TYR A 141 -0.76 14.01 -16.11
CA TYR A 141 -1.38 12.84 -15.45
C TYR A 141 -2.91 12.87 -15.55
N ARG A 142 -3.52 14.04 -15.49
CA ARG A 142 -4.94 14.23 -15.80
C ARG A 142 -5.31 13.64 -17.18
N ASN A 143 -4.51 13.94 -18.20
CA ASN A 143 -4.74 13.41 -19.54
C ASN A 143 -4.56 11.88 -19.59
N GLU A 144 -3.61 11.32 -18.85
CA GLU A 144 -3.45 9.87 -18.72
C GLU A 144 -4.63 9.20 -18.02
N ILE A 145 -5.21 9.85 -17.00
CA ILE A 145 -6.42 9.38 -16.32
C ILE A 145 -7.63 9.37 -17.28
N ILE A 146 -7.79 10.41 -18.10
CA ILE A 146 -8.84 10.45 -19.13
C ILE A 146 -8.61 9.34 -20.16
N ARG A 147 -7.36 9.13 -20.61
CA ARG A 147 -7.02 8.05 -21.54
C ARG A 147 -7.34 6.67 -20.95
N LEU A 148 -7.11 6.47 -19.65
CA LEU A 148 -7.51 5.24 -18.94
C LEU A 148 -9.04 5.10 -18.91
N LYS A 149 -9.76 6.18 -18.59
CA LYS A 149 -11.23 6.20 -18.61
C LYS A 149 -11.78 5.79 -19.97
N ASP A 150 -11.27 6.40 -21.06
CA ASP A 150 -11.72 6.10 -22.42
C ASP A 150 -11.43 4.66 -22.80
N TYR A 151 -10.24 4.14 -22.47
CA TYR A 151 -9.88 2.75 -22.68
C TYR A 151 -10.80 1.77 -21.93
N LEU A 152 -11.09 2.02 -20.65
CA LEU A 152 -11.99 1.16 -19.86
C LEU A 152 -13.43 1.25 -20.35
N SER A 153 -13.86 2.43 -20.79
CA SER A 153 -15.18 2.65 -21.39
C SER A 153 -15.37 1.81 -22.65
N GLU A 154 -14.39 1.82 -23.55
CA GLU A 154 -14.38 1.01 -24.75
C GLU A 154 -14.31 -0.49 -24.42
N LYS A 155 -13.38 -0.89 -23.56
CA LYS A 155 -13.13 -2.29 -23.22
C LYS A 155 -14.32 -2.97 -22.57
N PHE A 156 -15.01 -2.27 -21.67
CA PHE A 156 -16.14 -2.82 -20.92
C PHE A 156 -17.50 -2.43 -21.50
N GLN A 157 -17.52 -1.72 -22.63
CA GLN A 157 -18.73 -1.26 -23.32
C GLN A 157 -19.69 -0.51 -22.37
N VAL A 158 -19.12 0.39 -21.56
CA VAL A 158 -19.83 1.23 -20.61
C VAL A 158 -19.46 2.71 -20.83
N GLU A 159 -20.46 3.60 -20.85
CA GLU A 159 -20.21 5.04 -20.83
C GLU A 159 -19.84 5.48 -19.42
N ILE A 160 -18.60 5.93 -19.22
CA ILE A 160 -18.14 6.46 -17.95
C ILE A 160 -18.32 7.97 -17.94
N THR A 161 -19.33 8.46 -17.20
CA THR A 161 -19.60 9.88 -17.06
C THR A 161 -18.83 10.50 -15.89
N ASP A 162 -18.69 11.83 -15.91
CA ASP A 162 -18.04 12.58 -14.81
C ASP A 162 -18.77 12.35 -13.47
N GLU A 163 -20.11 12.25 -13.49
CA GLU A 163 -20.88 11.99 -12.27
C GLU A 163 -20.62 10.59 -11.72
N MET A 164 -20.45 9.58 -12.57
CA MET A 164 -20.04 8.23 -12.12
C MET A 164 -18.66 8.25 -11.48
N VAL A 165 -17.73 9.05 -12.02
CA VAL A 165 -16.38 9.23 -11.44
C VAL A 165 -16.46 9.95 -10.09
N ARG A 166 -17.31 10.99 -9.96
CA ARG A 166 -17.55 11.70 -8.70
C ARG A 166 -18.13 10.78 -7.64
N GLU A 167 -19.13 9.97 -7.99
CA GLU A 167 -19.73 9.02 -7.06
C GLU A 167 -18.71 7.96 -6.60
N ALA A 168 -17.95 7.39 -7.53
CA ALA A 168 -16.86 6.48 -7.20
C ALA A 168 -15.81 7.15 -6.28
N THR A 169 -15.53 8.44 -6.50
CA THR A 169 -14.64 9.23 -5.64
C THR A 169 -15.19 9.36 -4.22
N ARG A 170 -16.48 9.72 -4.06
CA ARG A 170 -17.13 9.82 -2.74
C ARG A 170 -17.04 8.50 -1.97
N VAL A 171 -17.36 7.40 -2.63
CA VAL A 171 -17.30 6.07 -2.02
C VAL A 171 -15.87 5.70 -1.62
N ASN A 172 -14.88 5.95 -2.49
CA ASN A 172 -13.48 5.65 -2.19
C ASN A 172 -12.91 6.56 -1.08
N ASN A 173 -13.24 7.86 -1.10
CA ASN A 173 -12.86 8.80 -0.05
C ASN A 173 -13.41 8.36 1.32
N ARG A 174 -14.69 7.96 1.38
CA ARG A 174 -15.30 7.48 2.63
C ARG A 174 -14.56 6.25 3.18
N ALA A 175 -14.23 5.28 2.32
CA ALA A 175 -13.48 4.11 2.74
C ALA A 175 -12.05 4.45 3.19
N ASN A 176 -11.36 5.33 2.47
CA ASN A 176 -10.03 5.78 2.86
C ASN A 176 -10.07 6.58 4.18
N GLN A 177 -11.09 7.43 4.39
CA GLN A 177 -11.25 8.17 5.64
C GLN A 177 -11.51 7.22 6.82
N ALA A 178 -12.37 6.21 6.64
CA ALA A 178 -12.59 5.20 7.68
C ALA A 178 -11.30 4.46 8.06
N LEU A 179 -10.50 4.07 7.07
CA LEU A 179 -9.19 3.45 7.30
C LEU A 179 -8.21 4.41 7.99
N LYS A 180 -8.19 5.68 7.60
CA LYS A 180 -7.35 6.71 8.21
C LYS A 180 -7.74 6.95 9.67
N ASP A 181 -9.03 7.01 9.96
CA ASP A 181 -9.56 7.20 11.31
C ASP A 181 -9.26 5.99 12.22
N PHE A 182 -9.38 4.77 11.69
CA PHE A 182 -8.97 3.55 12.39
C PHE A 182 -7.47 3.52 12.66
N TYR A 183 -6.68 3.80 11.64
CA TYR A 183 -5.23 3.91 11.74
C TYR A 183 -4.81 4.99 12.74
N GLY A 184 -5.55 6.09 12.82
CA GLY A 184 -5.34 7.18 13.78
C GLY A 184 -5.43 6.75 15.25
N LEU A 185 -6.01 5.59 15.59
CA LEU A 185 -5.98 5.03 16.93
C LEU A 185 -4.56 4.76 17.44
N MET A 186 -3.60 4.57 16.53
CA MET A 186 -2.19 4.40 16.88
C MET A 186 -1.53 5.68 17.44
N LYS A 187 -2.22 6.83 17.43
CA LYS A 187 -1.79 8.07 18.10
C LYS A 187 -1.97 8.02 19.63
N TYR A 188 -2.80 7.09 20.14
CA TYR A 188 -2.97 6.90 21.58
C TYR A 188 -1.70 6.30 22.20
N ASP A 189 -1.39 6.72 23.44
CA ASP A 189 -0.25 6.20 24.22
C ASP A 189 -0.74 5.83 25.64
N PRO A 190 -0.78 4.56 26.00
CA PRO A 190 -0.41 3.37 25.21
C PRO A 190 -1.37 3.11 24.03
N THR A 191 -0.92 2.31 23.05
CA THR A 191 -1.74 1.99 21.88
C THR A 191 -2.88 1.02 22.22
N PRO A 192 -4.07 1.17 21.60
CA PRO A 192 -5.19 0.26 21.83
C PRO A 192 -5.01 -1.12 21.19
N ILE A 193 -4.22 -1.18 20.12
CA ILE A 193 -4.00 -2.39 19.29
C ILE A 193 -2.53 -2.48 18.87
N SER A 194 -2.10 -3.66 18.40
CA SER A 194 -0.75 -3.84 17.85
C SER A 194 -0.61 -3.20 16.46
N GLY A 195 0.60 -2.80 16.10
CA GLY A 195 0.88 -2.39 14.73
C GLY A 195 0.65 -3.53 13.73
N TYR A 196 0.91 -4.77 14.14
CA TYR A 196 0.65 -5.94 13.32
C TYR A 196 -0.85 -6.07 12.94
N ASP A 197 -1.76 -5.81 13.86
CA ASP A 197 -3.19 -5.87 13.57
C ASP A 197 -3.67 -4.72 12.70
N VAL A 198 -3.14 -3.51 12.93
CA VAL A 198 -3.36 -2.39 12.00
C VAL A 198 -2.88 -2.74 10.60
N PHE A 199 -1.70 -3.34 10.48
CA PHE A 199 -1.18 -3.79 9.19
C PHE A 199 -2.13 -4.81 8.52
N LYS A 200 -2.66 -5.78 9.27
CA LYS A 200 -3.62 -6.76 8.74
C LYS A 200 -4.86 -6.08 8.15
N VAL A 201 -5.42 -5.10 8.86
CA VAL A 201 -6.59 -4.35 8.39
C VAL A 201 -6.25 -3.55 7.13
N LEU A 202 -5.17 -2.76 7.16
CA LEU A 202 -4.76 -1.93 6.02
C LEU A 202 -4.43 -2.79 4.80
N TYR A 203 -3.66 -3.87 4.97
CA TYR A 203 -3.31 -4.78 3.88
C TYR A 203 -4.52 -5.57 3.37
N GLY A 204 -5.34 -6.10 4.28
CA GLY A 204 -6.58 -6.82 3.95
C GLY A 204 -7.57 -5.97 3.17
N SER A 205 -7.66 -4.66 3.47
CA SER A 205 -8.53 -3.71 2.78
C SER A 205 -8.24 -3.59 1.28
N THR A 206 -7.01 -3.91 0.85
CA THR A 206 -6.62 -3.86 -0.58
C THR A 206 -7.27 -4.97 -1.41
N PHE A 207 -7.84 -5.98 -0.77
CA PHE A 207 -8.54 -7.11 -1.39
C PHE A 207 -10.08 -7.02 -1.22
N LYS A 208 -10.60 -5.95 -0.63
CA LYS A 208 -12.05 -5.68 -0.52
C LYS A 208 -12.52 -4.92 -1.75
N PHE A 209 -13.39 -5.54 -2.56
CA PHE A 209 -13.94 -4.93 -3.78
C PHE A 209 -15.05 -3.93 -3.46
N ASP A 210 -15.92 -4.27 -2.50
CA ASP A 210 -16.97 -3.37 -2.03
C ASP A 210 -16.41 -2.35 -1.06
N ARG A 211 -16.08 -1.17 -1.59
CA ARG A 211 -15.50 -0.06 -0.81
C ARG A 211 -16.50 0.57 0.15
N ALA A 212 -17.81 0.52 -0.17
CA ALA A 212 -18.84 1.03 0.73
C ALA A 212 -18.99 0.11 1.96
N ALA A 213 -19.07 -1.20 1.74
CA ALA A 213 -19.10 -2.17 2.84
C ALA A 213 -17.83 -2.12 3.69
N LEU A 214 -16.65 -1.94 3.07
CA LEU A 214 -15.39 -1.75 3.80
C LEU A 214 -15.46 -0.56 4.75
N ALA A 215 -16.00 0.58 4.31
CA ALA A 215 -16.12 1.77 5.16
C ALA A 215 -16.93 1.47 6.43
N GLU A 216 -18.09 0.82 6.31
CA GLU A 216 -18.95 0.48 7.44
C GLU A 216 -18.26 -0.51 8.40
N GLU A 217 -17.59 -1.54 7.86
CA GLU A 217 -16.86 -2.53 8.66
C GLU A 217 -15.74 -1.87 9.47
N VAL A 218 -14.97 -0.97 8.84
CA VAL A 218 -13.84 -0.29 9.50
C VAL A 218 -14.33 0.72 10.53
N ILE A 219 -15.43 1.44 10.27
CA ILE A 219 -16.05 2.36 11.23
C ILE A 219 -16.50 1.58 12.47
N ALA A 220 -17.19 0.46 12.30
CA ALA A 220 -17.63 -0.38 13.40
C ALA A 220 -16.44 -0.93 14.19
N LEU A 221 -15.37 -1.35 13.51
CA LEU A 221 -14.15 -1.83 14.13
C LEU A 221 -13.48 -0.74 14.97
N LYS A 222 -13.37 0.48 14.43
CA LYS A 222 -12.83 1.64 15.16
C LYS A 222 -13.61 1.90 16.44
N GLN A 223 -14.94 1.97 16.35
CA GLN A 223 -15.81 2.22 17.50
C GLN A 223 -15.62 1.17 18.60
N LYS A 224 -15.63 -0.12 18.24
CA LYS A 224 -15.38 -1.21 19.16
C LYS A 224 -14.02 -1.10 19.84
N THR A 225 -12.97 -0.80 19.08
CA THR A 225 -11.61 -0.64 19.61
C THR A 225 -11.52 0.54 20.61
N GLU A 226 -12.20 1.66 20.31
CA GLU A 226 -12.26 2.81 21.22
C GLU A 226 -13.02 2.49 22.52
N GLU A 227 -14.11 1.72 22.44
CA GLU A 227 -14.87 1.27 23.62
C GLU A 227 -14.02 0.35 24.50
N GLU A 228 -13.29 -0.58 23.88
CA GLU A 228 -12.39 -1.47 24.58
C GLU A 228 -11.22 -0.72 25.23
N TYR A 229 -10.66 0.27 24.54
CA TYR A 229 -9.63 1.14 25.10
C TYR A 229 -10.13 1.91 26.33
N LYS A 230 -11.33 2.50 26.25
CA LYS A 230 -11.97 3.19 27.39
C LYS A 230 -12.26 2.26 28.57
N ALA A 231 -12.46 0.96 28.30
CA ALA A 231 -12.62 -0.07 29.31
C ALA A 231 -11.28 -0.58 29.90
N GLY A 232 -10.16 0.02 29.51
CA GLY A 232 -8.82 -0.31 30.01
C GLY A 232 -8.11 -1.43 29.25
N LYS A 233 -8.63 -1.84 28.10
CA LYS A 233 -7.95 -2.81 27.22
C LYS A 233 -7.01 -2.05 26.28
N HIS A 234 -5.73 -2.05 26.61
CA HIS A 234 -4.67 -1.44 25.81
C HIS A 234 -3.34 -2.14 26.09
N PHE A 235 -2.35 -1.89 25.24
CA PHE A 235 -1.00 -2.35 25.48
C PHE A 235 -0.35 -1.62 26.64
N GLU A 236 0.76 -2.14 27.11
CA GLU A 236 1.68 -1.38 27.95
C GLU A 236 2.42 -0.34 27.09
N LYS A 237 2.92 0.71 27.73
CA LYS A 237 3.74 1.72 27.04
C LYS A 237 5.02 1.08 26.49
N ARG A 238 5.32 1.33 25.23
CA ARG A 238 6.44 0.75 24.49
C ARG A 238 7.10 1.79 23.59
N PRO A 239 8.39 1.63 23.21
CA PRO A 239 9.02 2.42 22.17
C PRO A 239 8.20 2.41 20.88
N ARG A 240 7.92 3.58 20.32
CA ARG A 240 6.99 3.84 19.22
C ARG A 240 7.75 3.96 17.90
N ILE A 241 7.56 3.02 17.00
CA ILE A 241 8.32 2.91 15.76
C ILE A 241 7.46 3.27 14.56
N LEU A 242 7.96 4.22 13.75
CA LEU A 242 7.42 4.52 12.43
C LEU A 242 8.17 3.70 11.37
N ILE A 243 7.46 2.91 10.59
CA ILE A 243 8.02 2.20 9.42
C ILE A 243 7.86 3.05 8.16
N THR A 244 8.95 3.30 7.46
CA THR A 244 8.99 3.91 6.13
C THR A 244 9.66 2.98 5.13
N GLY A 245 9.65 3.33 3.85
CA GLY A 245 10.41 2.64 2.80
C GLY A 245 9.58 1.84 1.81
N CYS A 246 10.09 0.67 1.46
CA CYS A 246 9.49 -0.15 0.42
C CYS A 246 8.10 -0.67 0.76
N PRO A 247 7.31 -1.02 -0.28
CA PRO A 247 5.96 -1.54 -0.10
C PRO A 247 5.98 -2.95 0.51
N ILE A 248 5.08 -3.27 1.17
CA ILE A 248 4.00 -4.13 1.59
C ILE A 248 4.28 -5.65 1.56
N GLY A 249 3.46 -6.39 2.31
CA GLY A 249 3.37 -7.85 2.29
C GLY A 249 4.34 -8.52 3.24
N GLY A 250 4.77 -9.73 2.91
CA GLY A 250 5.53 -10.59 3.82
C GLY A 250 6.83 -9.98 4.38
N ALA A 251 7.52 -9.14 3.60
CA ALA A 251 8.71 -8.43 4.12
C ALA A 251 8.34 -7.39 5.20
N THR A 252 7.23 -6.67 5.02
CA THR A 252 6.76 -5.71 6.05
C THR A 252 6.29 -6.45 7.30
N GLU A 253 5.55 -7.55 7.15
CA GLU A 253 5.14 -8.40 8.28
C GLU A 253 6.34 -8.89 9.09
N LYS A 254 7.39 -9.37 8.41
CA LYS A 254 8.64 -9.81 9.04
C LYS A 254 9.29 -8.70 9.89
N VAL A 255 9.31 -7.47 9.37
CA VAL A 255 9.86 -6.31 10.09
C VAL A 255 8.99 -5.91 11.28
N ILE A 256 7.65 -5.89 11.12
CA ILE A 256 6.72 -5.60 12.22
C ILE A 256 6.90 -6.59 13.36
N ARG A 257 6.95 -7.89 13.04
CA ARG A 257 7.17 -8.95 14.05
C ARG A 257 8.48 -8.73 14.77
N ALA A 258 9.56 -8.41 14.06
CA ALA A 258 10.85 -8.12 14.69
C ALA A 258 10.76 -6.94 15.67
N VAL A 259 10.01 -5.88 15.36
CA VAL A 259 9.80 -4.75 16.28
C VAL A 259 9.00 -5.17 17.51
N GLU A 260 7.85 -5.82 17.31
CA GLU A 260 6.90 -6.07 18.41
C GLU A 260 7.33 -7.21 19.33
N GLU A 261 8.03 -8.22 18.80
CA GLU A 261 8.62 -9.31 19.59
C GLU A 261 9.81 -8.84 20.43
N ASN A 262 10.50 -7.76 20.05
CA ASN A 262 11.57 -7.14 20.82
C ASN A 262 11.10 -5.97 21.72
N GLY A 263 9.80 -5.84 21.94
CA GLY A 263 9.23 -4.90 22.93
C GLY A 263 8.88 -3.51 22.41
N GLY A 264 9.05 -3.21 21.11
CA GLY A 264 8.53 -2.00 20.49
C GLY A 264 7.07 -2.12 20.10
N VAL A 265 6.49 -1.05 19.56
CA VAL A 265 5.19 -1.05 18.89
C VAL A 265 5.27 -0.25 17.58
N VAL A 266 4.78 -0.81 16.48
CA VAL A 266 4.72 -0.08 15.22
C VAL A 266 3.49 0.80 15.20
N VAL A 267 3.70 2.11 15.19
CA VAL A 267 2.61 3.10 15.26
C VAL A 267 2.28 3.74 13.92
N GLY A 268 3.14 3.60 12.93
CA GLY A 268 2.94 4.25 11.63
C GLY A 268 3.57 3.50 10.46
N TYR A 269 2.90 3.61 9.29
CA TYR A 269 3.32 3.02 8.01
C TYR A 269 3.35 4.07 6.92
N GLU A 270 4.52 4.68 6.66
CA GLU A 270 4.75 5.55 5.50
C GLU A 270 5.09 4.70 4.28
N ASN A 271 4.20 3.82 3.86
CA ASN A 271 4.35 2.94 2.70
C ASN A 271 3.07 2.86 1.88
N CYS A 272 3.06 2.02 0.82
CA CYS A 272 1.93 1.89 -0.09
C CYS A 272 0.68 1.25 0.53
N THR A 273 0.76 0.64 1.71
CA THR A 273 -0.39 0.10 2.43
C THR A 273 -0.97 1.13 3.42
N GLY A 274 -0.11 1.97 3.99
CA GLY A 274 -0.45 2.99 4.97
C GLY A 274 -0.69 4.36 4.34
N GLU A 275 0.04 5.37 4.82
CA GLU A 275 -0.20 6.80 4.52
C GLU A 275 -0.27 7.11 3.02
N LYS A 276 0.58 6.50 2.19
CA LYS A 276 0.55 6.72 0.72
C LYS A 276 -0.78 6.31 0.08
N ALA A 277 -1.46 5.31 0.62
CA ALA A 277 -2.72 4.83 0.07
C ALA A 277 -3.92 5.67 0.54
N ILE A 278 -3.97 6.03 1.82
CA ILE A 278 -5.17 6.53 2.49
C ILE A 278 -5.03 7.96 3.04
N GLY A 279 -3.81 8.50 3.13
CA GLY A 279 -3.55 9.77 3.81
C GLY A 279 -4.17 11.00 3.15
N ILE A 280 -4.24 11.00 1.81
CA ILE A 280 -4.73 12.12 1.01
C ILE A 280 -6.04 11.72 0.30
N GLN A 281 -7.06 12.57 0.40
CA GLN A 281 -8.35 12.38 -0.27
C GLN A 281 -8.39 13.15 -1.59
N VAL A 282 -9.26 12.75 -2.52
CA VAL A 282 -9.58 13.51 -3.72
C VAL A 282 -10.58 14.61 -3.36
N ASP A 283 -10.39 15.81 -3.86
CA ASP A 283 -11.43 16.87 -3.75
C ASP A 283 -12.61 16.51 -4.66
N GLU A 284 -13.65 15.94 -4.06
CA GLU A 284 -14.86 15.50 -4.76
C GLU A 284 -15.73 16.65 -5.29
N ASN A 285 -15.50 17.88 -4.81
CA ASN A 285 -16.24 19.09 -5.20
C ASN A 285 -15.50 19.91 -6.24
N ALA A 286 -14.30 19.51 -6.66
CA ALA A 286 -13.54 20.20 -7.70
C ALA A 286 -14.33 20.30 -9.01
N GLU A 287 -14.18 21.41 -9.73
CA GLU A 287 -14.81 21.60 -11.05
C GLU A 287 -14.38 20.51 -12.02
N ASP A 288 -13.07 20.22 -12.09
CA ASP A 288 -12.49 19.14 -12.88
C ASP A 288 -12.10 17.96 -11.97
N ILE A 289 -12.91 16.91 -11.98
CA ILE A 289 -12.68 15.71 -11.14
C ILE A 289 -11.41 14.97 -11.55
N TYR A 290 -11.03 14.97 -12.82
CA TYR A 290 -9.82 14.29 -13.30
C TYR A 290 -8.56 15.01 -12.85
N GLU A 291 -8.60 16.36 -12.80
CA GLU A 291 -7.51 17.14 -12.23
C GLU A 291 -7.40 16.90 -10.72
N ALA A 292 -8.51 16.86 -10.00
CA ALA A 292 -8.52 16.57 -8.56
C ALA A 292 -7.92 15.19 -8.26
N ILE A 293 -8.29 14.17 -9.04
CA ILE A 293 -7.70 12.83 -8.96
C ILE A 293 -6.20 12.90 -9.26
N SER A 294 -5.78 13.59 -10.31
CA SER A 294 -4.38 13.77 -10.66
C SER A 294 -3.57 14.39 -9.51
N ARG A 295 -4.05 15.48 -8.92
CA ARG A 295 -3.42 16.18 -7.79
C ARG A 295 -3.26 15.26 -6.59
N ARG A 296 -4.30 14.51 -6.23
CA ARG A 296 -4.26 13.55 -5.13
C ARG A 296 -3.17 12.49 -5.35
N TYR A 297 -3.14 11.89 -6.54
CA TYR A 297 -2.20 10.79 -6.81
C TYR A 297 -0.76 11.30 -6.93
N LEU A 298 -0.52 12.42 -7.58
CA LEU A 298 0.82 13.01 -7.67
C LEU A 298 1.35 13.56 -6.33
N ALA A 299 0.47 13.82 -5.36
CA ALA A 299 0.90 14.21 -4.02
C ALA A 299 1.55 13.06 -3.22
N ILE A 300 1.47 11.82 -3.69
CA ILE A 300 2.09 10.67 -3.02
C ILE A 300 3.62 10.82 -3.01
N GLY A 301 4.21 10.77 -1.81
CA GLY A 301 5.65 10.87 -1.59
C GLY A 301 6.38 9.54 -1.86
N CYS A 302 6.31 8.98 -3.06
CA CYS A 302 7.07 7.79 -3.42
C CYS A 302 8.48 8.15 -3.90
N SER A 303 9.46 7.29 -3.65
CA SER A 303 10.87 7.49 -4.06
C SER A 303 11.09 7.58 -5.58
N VAL A 304 10.07 7.35 -6.40
CA VAL A 304 10.15 7.59 -7.86
C VAL A 304 9.97 9.06 -8.23
N MET A 305 9.45 9.89 -7.31
CA MET A 305 9.30 11.32 -7.53
C MET A 305 10.62 12.06 -7.35
N THR A 306 10.89 13.05 -8.22
CA THR A 306 12.12 13.83 -8.18
C THR A 306 11.86 15.30 -8.56
N PRO A 307 12.08 16.26 -7.61
CA PRO A 307 12.38 16.07 -6.19
C PRO A 307 11.20 15.50 -5.39
N ASN A 308 11.46 14.81 -4.27
CA ASN A 308 10.45 14.13 -3.48
C ASN A 308 10.17 14.86 -2.15
N HIS A 309 9.75 16.11 -2.22
CA HIS A 309 9.48 16.93 -1.02
C HIS A 309 8.30 16.40 -0.19
N ASN A 310 7.29 15.83 -0.85
CA ASN A 310 6.10 15.34 -0.17
C ASN A 310 6.39 14.16 0.76
N ARG A 311 7.43 13.35 0.50
CA ARG A 311 7.82 12.27 1.40
C ARG A 311 8.37 12.82 2.73
N PHE A 312 9.19 13.86 2.67
CA PHE A 312 9.71 14.50 3.87
C PHE A 312 8.60 15.16 4.69
N LYS A 313 7.67 15.85 4.02
CA LYS A 313 6.49 16.43 4.67
C LYS A 313 5.65 15.35 5.36
N SER A 314 5.32 14.26 4.68
CA SER A 314 4.56 13.16 5.24
C SER A 314 5.26 12.51 6.43
N LEU A 315 6.58 12.28 6.34
CA LEU A 315 7.37 11.76 7.45
C LEU A 315 7.39 12.71 8.66
N ASP A 316 7.51 14.01 8.42
CA ASP A 316 7.46 15.01 9.48
C ASP A 316 6.15 15.00 10.25
N GLU A 317 5.04 15.03 9.49
CA GLU A 317 3.69 14.96 10.03
C GLU A 317 3.51 13.67 10.83
N MET A 318 3.88 12.51 10.27
CA MET A 318 3.72 11.22 10.94
C MET A 318 4.60 11.08 12.19
N ILE A 319 5.86 11.50 12.15
CA ILE A 319 6.74 11.48 13.34
C ILE A 319 6.10 12.26 14.48
N THR A 320 5.58 13.44 14.17
CA THR A 320 4.96 14.35 15.15
C THR A 320 3.62 13.80 15.66
N GLU A 321 2.71 13.43 14.76
CA GLU A 321 1.36 13.04 15.12
C GLU A 321 1.28 11.68 15.83
N TYR A 322 2.14 10.75 15.45
CA TYR A 322 2.20 9.42 16.05
C TYR A 322 3.22 9.31 17.19
N HIS A 323 3.85 10.43 17.57
CA HIS A 323 4.84 10.48 18.65
C HIS A 323 5.89 9.38 18.52
N ALA A 324 6.50 9.27 17.32
CA ALA A 324 7.47 8.23 17.04
C ALA A 324 8.78 8.47 17.80
N ASP A 325 9.24 7.47 18.55
CA ASP A 325 10.54 7.49 19.25
C ASP A 325 11.68 7.13 18.29
N GLY A 326 11.38 6.39 17.20
CA GLY A 326 12.36 6.03 16.18
C GLY A 326 11.74 5.71 14.84
N VAL A 327 12.55 5.80 13.77
CA VAL A 327 12.14 5.47 12.39
C VAL A 327 12.92 4.27 11.87
N LEU A 328 12.19 3.27 11.38
CA LEU A 328 12.74 2.11 10.70
C LEU A 328 12.45 2.23 9.20
N ASP A 329 13.51 2.39 8.40
CA ASP A 329 13.43 2.49 6.94
C ASP A 329 13.72 1.12 6.32
N MET A 330 12.69 0.48 5.79
CA MET A 330 12.78 -0.83 5.15
C MET A 330 13.00 -0.69 3.65
N THR A 331 14.06 -1.30 3.13
CA THR A 331 14.34 -1.37 1.70
C THR A 331 14.38 -2.81 1.21
N LEU A 332 13.74 -3.10 0.08
CA LEU A 332 13.95 -4.38 -0.60
C LEU A 332 15.29 -4.38 -1.32
N GLN A 333 15.94 -5.54 -1.36
CA GLN A 333 17.19 -5.70 -2.12
C GLN A 333 16.98 -5.25 -3.56
N ALA A 334 17.98 -4.59 -4.13
CA ALA A 334 17.95 -4.04 -5.50
C ALA A 334 16.77 -3.08 -5.80
N CYS A 335 16.12 -2.51 -4.79
CA CYS A 335 15.19 -1.40 -4.98
C CYS A 335 15.97 -0.09 -5.03
N HIS A 336 16.48 0.29 -6.20
CA HIS A 336 17.42 1.42 -6.36
C HIS A 336 16.85 2.75 -5.86
N THR A 337 15.60 3.07 -6.18
CA THR A 337 14.99 4.35 -5.83
C THR A 337 14.94 4.54 -4.31
N TYR A 338 14.41 3.56 -3.57
CA TYR A 338 14.37 3.62 -2.11
C TYR A 338 15.77 3.55 -1.50
N ALA A 339 16.63 2.64 -1.97
CA ALA A 339 17.98 2.50 -1.42
C ALA A 339 18.84 3.77 -1.57
N ILE A 340 18.68 4.52 -2.66
CA ILE A 340 19.40 5.80 -2.85
C ILE A 340 18.81 6.89 -1.94
N GLU A 341 17.49 6.95 -1.81
CA GLU A 341 16.81 7.98 -1.02
C GLU A 341 17.05 7.81 0.49
N THR A 342 17.33 6.58 0.97
CA THR A 342 17.67 6.25 2.36
C THR A 342 18.65 7.21 3.00
N ASN A 343 19.68 7.67 2.27
CA ASN A 343 20.66 8.62 2.79
C ASN A 343 20.01 9.95 3.19
N LYS A 344 19.11 10.49 2.35
CA LYS A 344 18.40 11.74 2.66
C LYS A 344 17.44 11.55 3.82
N ILE A 345 16.72 10.43 3.86
CA ILE A 345 15.78 10.10 4.95
C ILE A 345 16.54 9.98 6.28
N ARG A 346 17.67 9.27 6.30
CA ARG A 346 18.51 9.15 7.50
C ARG A 346 18.94 10.52 8.03
N ARG A 347 19.40 11.41 7.16
CA ARG A 347 19.82 12.77 7.54
C ARG A 347 18.64 13.56 8.09
N PHE A 348 17.52 13.53 7.44
CA PHE A 348 16.28 14.19 7.89
C PHE A 348 15.88 13.71 9.29
N VAL A 349 15.81 12.39 9.50
CA VAL A 349 15.39 11.81 10.79
C VAL A 349 16.39 12.08 11.90
N ASN A 350 17.69 11.83 11.66
CA ASN A 350 18.70 11.99 12.70
C ASN A 350 19.09 13.46 12.96
N GLU A 351 19.26 14.26 11.88
CA GLU A 351 19.88 15.60 12.01
C GLU A 351 18.81 16.67 12.18
N GLU A 352 17.64 16.55 11.52
CA GLU A 352 16.58 17.55 11.61
C GLU A 352 15.52 17.21 12.67
N LYS A 353 15.15 15.91 12.83
CA LYS A 353 14.18 15.48 13.84
C LYS A 353 14.81 15.04 15.15
N GLY A 354 16.10 14.70 15.16
CA GLY A 354 16.85 14.33 16.36
C GLY A 354 16.44 13.00 16.98
N ILE A 355 15.81 12.11 16.21
CA ILE A 355 15.39 10.79 16.68
C ILE A 355 16.19 9.67 15.99
N PRO A 356 16.32 8.50 16.64
CA PRO A 356 17.02 7.34 16.10
C PRO A 356 16.43 6.84 14.78
N TYR A 357 17.31 6.39 13.90
CA TYR A 357 16.97 5.85 12.59
C TYR A 357 17.70 4.53 12.34
N LEU A 358 16.97 3.51 11.89
CA LEU A 358 17.52 2.24 11.45
C LEU A 358 17.09 1.96 10.00
N ASN A 359 18.04 1.73 9.09
CA ASN A 359 17.73 1.16 7.78
C ASN A 359 17.94 -0.35 7.80
N VAL A 360 16.99 -1.11 7.26
CA VAL A 360 17.07 -2.56 7.05
C VAL A 360 16.84 -2.90 5.59
N GLY A 361 17.79 -3.62 4.99
CA GLY A 361 17.62 -4.24 3.68
C GLY A 361 17.12 -5.68 3.86
N THR A 362 16.07 -6.07 3.12
CA THR A 362 15.46 -7.40 3.21
C THR A 362 14.90 -7.87 1.87
N ASP A 363 14.40 -9.08 1.81
CA ASP A 363 13.67 -9.66 0.67
C ASP A 363 12.46 -10.48 1.16
N TYR A 364 11.92 -11.36 0.32
CA TYR A 364 10.79 -12.22 0.70
C TYR A 364 11.19 -13.56 1.30
N SER A 365 12.48 -13.87 1.34
CA SER A 365 12.97 -15.10 1.99
C SER A 365 12.91 -14.99 3.53
N GLN A 366 13.02 -16.11 4.21
CA GLN A 366 13.12 -16.15 5.67
C GLN A 366 14.59 -16.25 6.14
N SER A 367 15.55 -16.20 5.23
CA SER A 367 16.96 -16.46 5.53
C SER A 367 17.62 -15.36 6.36
N ASP A 368 17.09 -14.13 6.33
CA ASP A 368 17.65 -12.95 7.02
C ASP A 368 16.95 -12.63 8.36
N VAL A 369 15.93 -13.39 8.76
CA VAL A 369 15.12 -13.12 9.98
C VAL A 369 15.98 -12.99 11.23
N GLY A 370 16.97 -13.86 11.42
CA GLY A 370 17.87 -13.79 12.58
C GLY A 370 18.70 -12.50 12.62
N GLN A 371 19.26 -12.10 11.48
CA GLN A 371 20.02 -10.85 11.36
C GLN A 371 19.12 -9.63 11.57
N LEU A 372 17.92 -9.66 10.99
CA LEU A 372 16.92 -8.60 11.15
C LEU A 372 16.55 -8.42 12.63
N ASN A 373 16.21 -9.51 13.31
CA ASN A 373 15.87 -9.51 14.75
C ASN A 373 17.00 -8.91 15.59
N THR A 374 18.25 -9.33 15.38
CA THR A 374 19.40 -8.79 16.14
C THR A 374 19.54 -7.27 15.98
N ARG A 375 19.38 -6.77 14.74
CA ARG A 375 19.50 -5.33 14.45
C ARG A 375 18.34 -4.53 15.03
N VAL A 376 17.13 -5.08 14.95
CA VAL A 376 15.93 -4.42 15.49
C VAL A 376 15.95 -4.42 17.02
N ALA A 377 16.36 -5.53 17.66
CA ALA A 377 16.53 -5.59 19.12
C ALA A 377 17.48 -4.49 19.61
N ALA A 378 18.67 -4.40 19.03
CA ALA A 378 19.64 -3.36 19.39
C ALA A 378 19.09 -1.94 19.15
N PHE A 379 18.28 -1.73 18.13
CA PHE A 379 17.62 -0.45 17.87
C PHE A 379 16.58 -0.11 18.94
N ILE A 380 15.76 -1.06 19.35
CA ILE A 380 14.74 -0.88 20.42
C ILE A 380 15.40 -0.60 21.78
N GLU A 381 16.53 -1.26 22.08
CA GLU A 381 17.28 -1.04 23.33
C GLU A 381 17.90 0.37 23.42
N MET A 382 18.02 1.09 22.32
CA MET A 382 18.54 2.47 22.28
C MET A 382 17.47 3.54 22.53
N LEU A 383 16.17 3.16 22.51
CA LEU A 383 15.03 4.06 22.66
C LEU A 383 14.52 4.11 24.09
#